data_d3f4ed17c802003feff00fda698526da
#
_entry.id   d3f4ed17c802003feff00fda698526da
#
_cell.length_a   1.000
_cell.length_b   1.000
_cell.length_c   1.000
_cell.angle_alpha   90.00
_cell.angle_beta   90.00
_cell.angle_gamma   90.00
#
_symmetry.space_group_name_H-M   'P 1'
#
loop_
_entity.id
_entity.type
_entity.pdbx_description
1 polymer ?
#
loop_
_entity_poly.entity_id
_entity_poly.type
_entity_poly.pdbx_seq_one_letter_code
_entity_poly.pdbx_strand_id
1 'polypeptide(L)'
;MNKFDVIVIGGGHAGVEAAEVSSRMGLNVALITHDITKIGEMSCNPAIGGIGKSHLAKEVDALGGLMAKSADKAGIHYRVLNSTKGQAVRATRVQTDRDLYKEAIQNYLSRSESLSIIQGSVIDINIESSVVKSIVTEDGTVYSAPAIILTTGTFLGGIMHTGLTQSPGGRVGDPSSTCLLYTSPSPRDSMT
;
A
#
# COMPACT_ATOMS: atom_id res chain seq x y z
N MET A 1 23.50 -11.26 -2.50
CA MET A 1 22.62 -10.66 -1.48
C MET A 1 21.92 -9.47 -2.13
N ASN A 2 20.60 -9.50 -2.23
CA ASN A 2 19.85 -8.40 -2.84
C ASN A 2 19.80 -7.23 -1.86
N LYS A 3 20.49 -6.13 -2.20
CA LYS A 3 20.68 -4.97 -1.33
C LYS A 3 19.93 -3.77 -1.92
N PHE A 4 19.10 -3.16 -1.09
CA PHE A 4 18.31 -1.97 -1.41
C PHE A 4 18.57 -0.87 -0.37
N ASP A 5 18.19 0.36 -0.68
CA ASP A 5 18.18 1.45 0.29
C ASP A 5 16.88 1.44 1.10
N VAL A 6 15.77 1.09 0.45
CA VAL A 6 14.43 0.98 1.06
C VAL A 6 13.75 -0.28 0.56
N ILE A 7 13.11 -1.01 1.47
CA ILE A 7 12.17 -2.09 1.13
C ILE A 7 10.78 -1.68 1.57
N VAL A 8 9.82 -1.72 0.65
CA VAL A 8 8.40 -1.48 0.91
C VAL A 8 7.65 -2.80 0.83
N ILE A 9 6.92 -3.14 1.89
CA ILE A 9 6.15 -4.39 1.98
C ILE A 9 4.67 -4.09 1.82
N GLY A 10 4.08 -4.55 0.72
CA GLY A 10 2.67 -4.38 0.39
C GLY A 10 2.44 -3.47 -0.82
N GLY A 11 1.71 -3.97 -1.84
CA GLY A 11 1.42 -3.29 -3.10
C GLY A 11 0.12 -2.46 -3.11
N GLY A 12 -0.44 -2.14 -1.95
CA GLY A 12 -1.61 -1.26 -1.82
C GLY A 12 -1.25 0.22 -2.07
N HIS A 13 -2.23 1.13 -1.91
CA HIS A 13 -2.02 2.56 -2.17
C HIS A 13 -0.86 3.17 -1.36
N ALA A 14 -0.77 2.84 -0.07
CA ALA A 14 0.30 3.35 0.78
C ALA A 14 1.69 2.85 0.33
N GLY A 15 1.78 1.58 -0.06
CA GLY A 15 3.04 1.01 -0.56
C GLY A 15 3.45 1.56 -1.92
N VAL A 16 2.49 1.76 -2.81
CA VAL A 16 2.72 2.41 -4.11
C VAL A 16 3.30 3.81 -3.94
N GLU A 17 2.68 4.63 -3.08
CA GLU A 17 3.16 6.00 -2.82
C GLU A 17 4.53 6.00 -2.15
N ALA A 18 4.76 5.11 -1.17
CA ALA A 18 6.05 4.99 -0.50
C ALA A 18 7.17 4.53 -1.44
N ALA A 19 6.89 3.55 -2.30
CA ALA A 19 7.86 3.03 -3.26
C ALA A 19 8.20 4.05 -4.33
N GLU A 20 7.19 4.71 -4.89
CA GLU A 20 7.39 5.73 -5.92
C GLU A 20 8.19 6.92 -5.40
N VAL A 21 7.79 7.50 -4.28
CA VAL A 21 8.49 8.68 -3.75
C VAL A 21 9.94 8.36 -3.39
N SER A 22 10.19 7.20 -2.79
CA SER A 22 11.54 6.76 -2.45
C SER A 22 12.41 6.60 -3.70
N SER A 23 11.86 5.97 -4.74
CA SER A 23 12.54 5.78 -6.02
C SER A 23 12.78 7.11 -6.74
N ARG A 24 11.81 8.02 -6.74
CA ARG A 24 11.92 9.38 -7.31
C ARG A 24 12.96 10.23 -6.58
N MET A 25 13.21 9.96 -5.30
CA MET A 25 14.30 10.57 -4.54
C MET A 25 15.71 10.00 -4.90
N GLY A 26 15.77 9.04 -5.83
CA GLY A 26 17.02 8.45 -6.30
C GLY A 26 17.50 7.25 -5.48
N LEU A 27 16.66 6.69 -4.61
CA LEU A 27 16.99 5.51 -3.82
C LEU A 27 16.74 4.23 -4.63
N ASN A 28 17.53 3.20 -4.37
CA ASN A 28 17.29 1.85 -4.89
C ASN A 28 16.26 1.15 -4.01
N VAL A 29 15.04 0.94 -4.56
CA VAL A 29 13.86 0.50 -3.81
C VAL A 29 13.39 -0.87 -4.25
N ALA A 30 13.02 -1.73 -3.30
CA ALA A 30 12.23 -2.93 -3.55
C ALA A 30 10.78 -2.73 -3.06
N LEU A 31 9.80 -2.96 -3.94
CA LEU A 31 8.39 -3.12 -3.58
C LEU A 31 8.06 -4.61 -3.61
N ILE A 32 7.80 -5.19 -2.45
CA ILE A 32 7.51 -6.62 -2.31
C ILE A 32 6.03 -6.83 -2.00
N THR A 33 5.38 -7.65 -2.80
CA THR A 33 3.96 -7.99 -2.64
C THR A 33 3.70 -9.44 -3.04
N HIS A 34 2.72 -10.07 -2.42
CA HIS A 34 2.34 -11.45 -2.73
C HIS A 34 1.76 -11.63 -4.14
N ASP A 35 1.17 -10.57 -4.71
CA ASP A 35 0.61 -10.59 -6.06
C ASP A 35 0.88 -9.25 -6.76
N ILE A 36 1.80 -9.28 -7.72
CA ILE A 36 2.19 -8.09 -8.50
C ILE A 36 1.07 -7.60 -9.41
N THR A 37 0.13 -8.46 -9.80
CA THR A 37 -0.99 -8.09 -10.67
C THR A 37 -2.03 -7.24 -9.95
N LYS A 38 -2.00 -7.23 -8.60
CA LYS A 38 -2.91 -6.49 -7.74
C LYS A 38 -2.32 -5.17 -7.21
N ILE A 39 -1.14 -4.79 -7.65
CA ILE A 39 -0.54 -3.50 -7.25
C ILE A 39 -1.46 -2.35 -7.66
N GLY A 40 -1.80 -1.49 -6.68
CA GLY A 40 -2.70 -0.35 -6.89
C GLY A 40 -4.18 -0.70 -6.99
N GLU A 41 -4.57 -1.95 -6.73
CA GLU A 41 -5.97 -2.38 -6.80
C GLU A 41 -6.82 -1.70 -5.71
N MET A 42 -8.01 -1.22 -6.11
CA MET A 42 -8.99 -0.64 -5.20
C MET A 42 -9.78 -1.73 -4.47
N SER A 43 -9.70 -1.75 -3.14
CA SER A 43 -10.29 -2.81 -2.31
C SER A 43 -11.81 -2.77 -2.17
N CYS A 44 -12.41 -1.57 -2.20
CA CYS A 44 -13.84 -1.39 -1.94
C CYS A 44 -14.52 -0.61 -3.07
N ASN A 45 -14.96 0.61 -2.76
CA ASN A 45 -15.56 1.50 -3.75
C ASN A 45 -14.49 2.00 -4.73
N PRO A 46 -14.78 1.99 -6.04
CA PRO A 46 -13.85 2.50 -7.04
C PRO A 46 -13.86 4.04 -7.02
N ALA A 47 -13.40 4.63 -5.93
CA ALA A 47 -13.39 6.09 -5.78
C ALA A 47 -12.19 6.56 -4.95
N ILE A 48 -11.58 7.62 -5.41
CA ILE A 48 -10.56 8.39 -4.70
C ILE A 48 -11.20 9.68 -4.19
N GLY A 49 -10.93 9.99 -2.91
CA GLY A 49 -11.47 11.17 -2.24
C GLY A 49 -12.68 10.89 -1.36
N GLY A 50 -13.40 11.93 -1.00
CA GLY A 50 -14.41 11.95 0.04
C GLY A 50 -13.94 12.70 1.28
N ILE A 51 -14.79 12.81 2.30
CA ILE A 51 -14.47 13.56 3.53
C ILE A 51 -13.26 12.90 4.22
N GLY A 52 -12.26 13.70 4.59
CA GLY A 52 -10.99 13.23 5.13
C GLY A 52 -10.03 12.72 4.04
N LYS A 53 -10.40 11.70 3.28
CA LYS A 53 -9.55 11.10 2.25
C LYS A 53 -9.10 12.09 1.18
N SER A 54 -9.97 13.01 0.73
CA SER A 54 -9.60 13.99 -0.30
C SER A 54 -8.58 15.02 0.20
N HIS A 55 -8.57 15.32 1.48
CA HIS A 55 -7.59 16.24 2.07
C HIS A 55 -6.20 15.62 2.01
N LEU A 56 -6.06 14.38 2.49
CA LEU A 56 -4.80 13.63 2.42
C LEU A 56 -4.37 13.37 0.97
N ALA A 57 -5.31 13.01 0.09
CA ALA A 57 -4.98 12.78 -1.32
C ALA A 57 -4.42 14.03 -2.01
N LYS A 58 -4.91 15.24 -1.66
CA LYS A 58 -4.37 16.50 -2.17
C LYS A 58 -2.99 16.83 -1.62
N GLU A 59 -2.74 16.51 -0.35
CA GLU A 59 -1.41 16.69 0.24
C GLU A 59 -0.38 15.79 -0.43
N VAL A 60 -0.74 14.50 -0.64
CA VAL A 60 0.09 13.55 -1.37
C VAL A 60 0.32 14.00 -2.82
N ASP A 61 -0.71 14.51 -3.50
CA ASP A 61 -0.62 15.04 -4.86
C ASP A 61 0.32 16.25 -4.93
N ALA A 62 0.22 17.18 -3.97
CA ALA A 62 1.10 18.35 -3.88
C ALA A 62 2.59 17.93 -3.72
N LEU A 63 2.85 16.77 -3.14
CA LEU A 63 4.17 16.18 -3.03
C LEU A 63 4.55 15.32 -4.27
N GLY A 64 3.69 15.29 -5.28
CA GLY A 64 3.94 14.60 -6.55
C GLY A 64 3.47 13.14 -6.60
N GLY A 65 2.66 12.69 -5.63
CA GLY A 65 2.16 11.32 -5.56
C GLY A 65 1.34 10.84 -6.75
N LEU A 66 1.09 9.55 -6.82
CA LEU A 66 0.46 8.88 -7.97
C LEU A 66 -1.06 8.77 -7.87
N MET A 67 -1.61 8.76 -6.64
CA MET A 67 -3.03 8.46 -6.40
C MET A 67 -3.97 9.41 -7.16
N ALA A 68 -3.75 10.72 -7.06
CA ALA A 68 -4.58 11.72 -7.74
C ALA A 68 -4.36 11.69 -9.25
N LYS A 69 -3.12 11.59 -9.71
CA LYS A 69 -2.79 11.48 -11.14
C LYS A 69 -3.43 10.26 -11.80
N SER A 70 -3.46 9.13 -11.10
CA SER A 70 -4.11 7.91 -11.59
C SER A 70 -5.62 8.02 -11.55
N ALA A 71 -6.18 8.71 -10.53
CA ALA A 71 -7.60 8.99 -10.44
C ALA A 71 -8.07 9.91 -11.58
N ASP A 72 -7.27 10.89 -11.97
CA ASP A 72 -7.60 11.77 -13.10
C ASP A 72 -7.58 11.02 -14.45
N LYS A 73 -6.69 10.05 -14.61
CA LYS A 73 -6.65 9.21 -15.83
C LYS A 73 -7.80 8.22 -15.94
N ALA A 74 -8.26 7.69 -14.79
CA ALA A 74 -9.29 6.66 -14.73
C ALA A 74 -10.66 7.21 -14.31
N GLY A 75 -10.80 8.51 -14.13
CA GLY A 75 -12.00 9.16 -13.59
C GLY A 75 -13.17 9.09 -14.54
N ILE A 76 -14.31 8.57 -14.05
CA ILE A 76 -15.57 8.48 -14.79
C ILE A 76 -16.63 9.45 -14.24
N HIS A 77 -16.51 9.88 -12.98
CA HIS A 77 -17.44 10.82 -12.36
C HIS A 77 -16.75 11.63 -11.28
N TYR A 78 -16.91 12.94 -11.35
CA TYR A 78 -16.32 13.91 -10.42
C TYR A 78 -17.41 14.62 -9.64
N ARG A 79 -17.27 14.72 -8.32
CA ARG A 79 -18.23 15.40 -7.45
C ARG A 79 -17.54 16.11 -6.29
N VAL A 80 -18.00 17.34 -6.02
CA VAL A 80 -17.65 18.03 -4.78
C VAL A 80 -18.73 17.73 -3.75
N LEU A 81 -18.33 17.06 -2.68
CA LEU A 81 -19.19 16.77 -1.53
C LEU A 81 -19.24 18.00 -0.61
N ASN A 82 -20.35 18.16 0.11
CA ASN A 82 -20.55 19.25 1.07
C ASN A 82 -20.30 20.65 0.50
N SER A 83 -20.66 20.89 -0.77
CA SER A 83 -20.44 22.17 -1.45
C SER A 83 -21.15 23.34 -0.75
N THR A 84 -22.26 23.08 -0.04
CA THR A 84 -23.03 24.07 0.72
C THR A 84 -22.58 24.21 2.17
N LYS A 85 -21.60 23.43 2.61
CA LYS A 85 -21.02 23.48 3.96
C LYS A 85 -19.75 24.34 3.96
N GLY A 86 -19.15 24.55 5.14
CA GLY A 86 -17.90 25.28 5.27
C GLY A 86 -16.75 24.65 4.47
N GLN A 87 -15.74 25.46 4.12
CA GLN A 87 -14.61 25.01 3.26
C GLN A 87 -13.85 23.81 3.83
N ALA A 88 -13.71 23.71 5.16
CA ALA A 88 -13.01 22.64 5.82
C ALA A 88 -13.60 21.23 5.58
N VAL A 89 -14.88 21.13 5.22
CA VAL A 89 -15.57 19.87 4.97
C VAL A 89 -15.88 19.64 3.49
N ARG A 90 -15.52 20.58 2.61
CA ARG A 90 -15.64 20.39 1.17
C ARG A 90 -14.63 19.34 0.73
N ALA A 91 -15.11 18.31 0.05
CA ALA A 91 -14.30 17.17 -0.34
C ALA A 91 -14.55 16.81 -1.80
N THR A 92 -13.48 16.65 -2.57
CA THR A 92 -13.57 16.11 -3.92
C THR A 92 -13.66 14.60 -3.86
N ARG A 93 -14.53 14.00 -4.67
CA ARG A 93 -14.62 12.56 -4.86
C ARG A 93 -14.62 12.27 -6.35
N VAL A 94 -13.70 11.41 -6.77
CA VAL A 94 -13.59 10.92 -8.14
C VAL A 94 -13.94 9.44 -8.13
N GLN A 95 -15.02 9.06 -8.83
CA GLN A 95 -15.25 7.65 -9.16
C GLN A 95 -14.39 7.28 -10.35
N THR A 96 -13.77 6.13 -10.29
CA THR A 96 -12.81 5.67 -11.28
C THR A 96 -13.20 4.32 -11.84
N ASP A 97 -12.78 4.04 -13.05
CA ASP A 97 -12.69 2.68 -13.56
C ASP A 97 -11.55 1.97 -12.81
N ARG A 98 -11.82 0.77 -12.26
CA ARG A 98 -10.86 0.03 -11.44
C ARG A 98 -9.65 -0.45 -12.22
N ASP A 99 -9.88 -0.95 -13.41
CA ASP A 99 -8.84 -1.56 -14.22
C ASP A 99 -7.95 -0.47 -14.82
N LEU A 100 -8.54 0.62 -15.33
CA LEU A 100 -7.79 1.77 -15.82
C LEU A 100 -6.97 2.45 -14.69
N TYR A 101 -7.51 2.51 -13.47
CA TYR A 101 -6.79 3.07 -12.33
C TYR A 101 -5.57 2.21 -11.97
N LYS A 102 -5.77 0.88 -11.85
CA LYS A 102 -4.70 -0.08 -11.58
C LYS A 102 -3.63 -0.03 -12.66
N GLU A 103 -4.04 -0.04 -13.94
CA GLU A 103 -3.14 0.07 -15.07
C GLU A 103 -2.32 1.38 -15.03
N ALA A 104 -2.96 2.50 -14.71
CA ALA A 104 -2.27 3.79 -14.58
C ALA A 104 -1.18 3.74 -13.49
N ILE A 105 -1.48 3.17 -12.32
CA ILE A 105 -0.51 2.98 -11.23
C ILE A 105 0.67 2.10 -11.71
N GLN A 106 0.38 0.94 -12.29
CA GLN A 106 1.41 0.00 -12.75
C GLN A 106 2.29 0.61 -13.85
N ASN A 107 1.69 1.37 -14.76
CA ASN A 107 2.42 2.12 -15.80
C ASN A 107 3.33 3.22 -15.24
N TYR A 108 2.96 3.86 -14.13
CA TYR A 108 3.84 4.83 -13.48
C TYR A 108 5.03 4.13 -12.82
N LEU A 109 4.78 3.05 -12.08
CA LEU A 109 5.84 2.31 -11.38
C LEU A 109 6.83 1.66 -12.35
N SER A 110 6.37 1.14 -13.50
CA SER A 110 7.22 0.49 -14.50
C SER A 110 8.24 1.43 -15.17
N ARG A 111 8.05 2.74 -15.06
CA ARG A 111 8.96 3.75 -15.63
C ARG A 111 10.14 4.08 -14.72
N SER A 112 10.11 3.62 -13.49
CA SER A 112 11.15 3.90 -12.51
C SER A 112 12.28 2.87 -12.60
N GLU A 113 13.45 3.30 -13.04
CA GLU A 113 14.64 2.44 -13.19
C GLU A 113 15.21 1.98 -11.84
N SER A 114 14.99 2.75 -10.76
CA SER A 114 15.48 2.46 -9.41
C SER A 114 14.46 1.71 -8.54
N LEU A 115 13.32 1.26 -9.12
CA LEU A 115 12.30 0.49 -8.43
C LEU A 115 12.27 -0.95 -8.94
N SER A 116 12.56 -1.89 -8.05
CA SER A 116 12.39 -3.33 -8.29
C SER A 116 11.06 -3.81 -7.70
N ILE A 117 10.18 -4.35 -8.54
CA ILE A 117 8.93 -4.97 -8.11
C ILE A 117 9.17 -6.47 -7.97
N ILE A 118 8.93 -7.00 -6.77
CA ILE A 118 9.25 -8.38 -6.41
C ILE A 118 7.97 -9.08 -5.91
N GLN A 119 7.66 -10.21 -6.52
CA GLN A 119 6.59 -11.06 -6.00
C GLN A 119 7.11 -11.96 -4.88
N GLY A 120 6.47 -11.90 -3.73
CA GLY A 120 6.82 -12.72 -2.58
C GLY A 120 6.03 -12.34 -1.33
N SER A 121 5.92 -13.29 -0.41
CA SER A 121 5.35 -13.09 0.92
C SER A 121 6.48 -12.91 1.92
N VAL A 122 6.52 -11.76 2.58
CA VAL A 122 7.50 -11.51 3.65
C VAL A 122 7.00 -12.20 4.92
N ILE A 123 7.85 -13.06 5.48
CA ILE A 123 7.53 -13.86 6.67
C ILE A 123 8.28 -13.40 7.92
N ASP A 124 9.41 -12.70 7.77
CA ASP A 124 10.20 -12.25 8.90
C ASP A 124 10.97 -10.96 8.61
N ILE A 125 11.29 -10.21 9.68
CA ILE A 125 12.10 -9.00 9.66
C ILE A 125 13.23 -9.17 10.67
N ASN A 126 14.46 -9.21 10.18
CA ASN A 126 15.64 -9.33 11.04
C ASN A 126 16.02 -7.97 11.63
N ILE A 127 15.99 -7.89 12.95
CA ILE A 127 16.36 -6.72 13.73
C ILE A 127 17.51 -7.09 14.66
N GLU A 128 18.62 -6.36 14.59
CA GLU A 128 19.79 -6.53 15.45
C GLU A 128 20.08 -5.23 16.18
N SER A 129 20.16 -5.27 17.50
CA SER A 129 20.42 -4.10 18.35
C SER A 129 19.50 -2.92 18.04
N SER A 130 18.21 -3.18 17.86
CA SER A 130 17.15 -2.20 17.50
C SER A 130 17.35 -1.55 16.13
N VAL A 131 18.15 -2.15 15.26
CA VAL A 131 18.35 -1.71 13.88
C VAL A 131 17.88 -2.79 12.93
N VAL A 132 17.01 -2.41 12.00
CA VAL A 132 16.55 -3.29 10.93
C VAL A 132 17.72 -3.63 10.00
N LYS A 133 17.82 -4.91 9.57
CA LYS A 133 18.91 -5.40 8.70
C LYS A 133 18.39 -5.97 7.39
N SER A 134 17.37 -6.79 7.48
CA SER A 134 16.86 -7.53 6.33
C SER A 134 15.44 -8.04 6.57
N ILE A 135 14.83 -8.50 5.50
CA ILE A 135 13.61 -9.28 5.53
C ILE A 135 13.87 -10.67 4.95
N VAL A 136 12.99 -11.62 5.29
CA VAL A 136 13.00 -12.96 4.72
C VAL A 136 11.66 -13.21 4.04
N THR A 137 11.68 -13.70 2.82
CA THR A 137 10.50 -14.13 2.09
C THR A 137 10.23 -15.62 2.29
N GLU A 138 9.01 -16.08 2.01
CA GLU A 138 8.54 -17.45 2.21
C GLU A 138 9.40 -18.51 1.48
N ASP A 139 9.99 -18.13 0.35
CA ASP A 139 10.94 -18.95 -0.41
C ASP A 139 12.36 -19.00 0.21
N GLY A 140 12.56 -18.35 1.37
CA GLY A 140 13.85 -18.26 2.06
C GLY A 140 14.80 -17.20 1.51
N THR A 141 14.38 -16.39 0.54
CA THR A 141 15.22 -15.31 0.01
C THR A 141 15.36 -14.19 1.03
N VAL A 142 16.59 -13.69 1.19
CA VAL A 142 16.90 -12.57 2.10
C VAL A 142 17.19 -11.31 1.30
N TYR A 143 16.49 -10.23 1.65
CA TYR A 143 16.68 -8.89 1.10
C TYR A 143 17.12 -7.94 2.21
N SER A 144 18.21 -7.21 1.99
CA SER A 144 18.80 -6.28 2.98
C SER A 144 18.49 -4.84 2.65
N ALA A 145 18.09 -4.07 3.66
CA ALA A 145 17.95 -2.62 3.56
C ALA A 145 18.07 -1.97 4.94
N PRO A 146 18.60 -0.73 5.03
CA PRO A 146 18.61 0.04 6.26
C PRO A 146 17.25 0.59 6.67
N ALA A 147 16.27 0.62 5.74
CA ALA A 147 14.91 1.09 5.98
C ALA A 147 13.87 0.13 5.41
N ILE A 148 12.85 -0.18 6.21
CA ILE A 148 11.73 -1.02 5.81
C ILE A 148 10.43 -0.27 6.12
N ILE A 149 9.53 -0.21 5.13
CA ILE A 149 8.23 0.43 5.23
C ILE A 149 7.15 -0.66 5.15
N LEU A 150 6.41 -0.84 6.25
CA LEU A 150 5.31 -1.79 6.32
C LEU A 150 4.00 -1.14 5.89
N THR A 151 3.40 -1.66 4.82
CA THR A 151 2.10 -1.20 4.29
C THR A 151 1.16 -2.38 4.03
N THR A 152 1.10 -3.29 4.97
CA THR A 152 0.34 -4.55 4.89
C THR A 152 -1.18 -4.38 4.88
N GLY A 153 -1.66 -3.17 5.17
CA GLY A 153 -3.09 -2.83 5.13
C GLY A 153 -3.91 -3.63 6.15
N THR A 154 -5.04 -4.16 5.71
CA THR A 154 -5.96 -4.95 6.53
C THR A 154 -5.69 -6.46 6.48
N PHE A 155 -4.63 -6.89 5.80
CA PHE A 155 -4.31 -8.31 5.62
C PHE A 155 -3.50 -8.90 6.78
N LEU A 156 -2.83 -8.05 7.55
CA LEU A 156 -2.03 -8.49 8.69
C LEU A 156 -2.95 -9.00 9.80
N GLY A 157 -2.97 -10.33 10.01
CA GLY A 157 -3.87 -11.00 10.96
C GLY A 157 -5.35 -10.77 10.70
N GLY A 158 -5.72 -10.46 9.47
CA GLY A 158 -7.09 -10.16 9.11
C GLY A 158 -8.02 -11.35 9.33
N ILE A 159 -9.20 -11.08 9.92
CA ILE A 159 -10.30 -12.04 10.07
C ILE A 159 -11.53 -11.46 9.40
N MET A 160 -12.09 -12.22 8.47
CA MET A 160 -13.34 -11.89 7.82
C MET A 160 -14.52 -12.49 8.59
N HIS A 161 -15.54 -11.67 8.83
CA HIS A 161 -16.78 -12.08 9.45
C HIS A 161 -17.90 -12.14 8.41
N THR A 162 -18.52 -13.32 8.25
CA THR A 162 -19.69 -13.50 7.39
C THR A 162 -20.82 -14.04 8.28
N GLY A 163 -21.63 -13.16 8.82
CA GLY A 163 -22.55 -13.50 9.90
C GLY A 163 -21.79 -13.94 11.16
N LEU A 164 -22.06 -15.17 11.62
CA LEU A 164 -21.38 -15.77 12.77
C LEU A 164 -20.11 -16.58 12.38
N THR A 165 -19.86 -16.75 11.09
CA THR A 165 -18.71 -17.51 10.59
C THR A 165 -17.51 -16.59 10.47
N GLN A 166 -16.36 -17.04 10.99
CA GLN A 166 -15.08 -16.36 10.90
C GLN A 166 -14.13 -17.15 9.99
N SER A 167 -13.42 -16.44 9.12
CA SER A 167 -12.37 -17.03 8.28
C SER A 167 -11.16 -16.10 8.21
N PRO A 168 -9.92 -16.66 8.22
CA PRO A 168 -8.72 -15.86 8.01
C PRO A 168 -8.74 -15.19 6.64
N GLY A 169 -8.40 -13.90 6.56
CA GLY A 169 -8.33 -13.15 5.32
C GLY A 169 -8.54 -11.66 5.54
N GLY A 170 -7.99 -10.85 4.68
CA GLY A 170 -8.23 -9.41 4.67
C GLY A 170 -9.32 -8.99 3.68
N ARG A 171 -9.62 -9.88 2.71
CA ARG A 171 -10.62 -9.71 1.66
C ARG A 171 -11.02 -11.07 1.11
N VAL A 172 -12.22 -11.20 0.56
CA VAL A 172 -12.71 -12.43 -0.09
C VAL A 172 -11.77 -12.80 -1.25
N GLY A 173 -11.20 -14.02 -1.18
CA GLY A 173 -10.28 -14.55 -2.19
C GLY A 173 -8.80 -14.20 -1.97
N ASP A 174 -8.47 -13.42 -0.94
CA ASP A 174 -7.09 -13.08 -0.61
C ASP A 174 -6.69 -13.67 0.77
N PRO A 175 -5.52 -14.32 0.89
CA PRO A 175 -5.05 -14.89 2.15
C PRO A 175 -4.73 -13.78 3.16
N SER A 176 -4.84 -14.10 4.46
CA SER A 176 -4.32 -13.23 5.50
C SER A 176 -2.80 -13.40 5.62
N SER A 177 -2.11 -12.31 5.94
CA SER A 177 -0.69 -12.34 6.31
C SER A 177 -0.60 -12.47 7.84
N THR A 178 -0.27 -13.64 8.36
CA THR A 178 -0.14 -13.89 9.80
C THR A 178 1.30 -13.87 10.28
N CYS A 179 2.25 -14.12 9.38
CA CYS A 179 3.66 -14.31 9.74
C CYS A 179 4.29 -13.08 10.40
N LEU A 180 4.00 -11.87 9.89
CA LEU A 180 4.56 -10.63 10.44
C LEU A 180 3.94 -10.17 11.77
N LEU A 181 2.83 -10.74 12.22
CA LEU A 181 2.19 -10.41 13.49
C LEU A 181 3.09 -10.74 14.69
N TYR A 182 3.82 -11.84 14.61
CA TYR A 182 4.66 -12.33 15.70
C TYR A 182 6.01 -11.60 15.79
N THR A 183 6.47 -11.00 14.69
CA THR A 183 7.76 -10.31 14.61
C THR A 183 7.67 -8.82 14.90
N SER A 184 6.48 -8.23 14.81
CA SER A 184 6.24 -6.80 15.11
C SER A 184 4.94 -6.63 15.89
N PRO A 185 4.93 -6.95 17.21
CA PRO A 185 3.74 -6.76 18.03
C PRO A 185 3.34 -5.28 18.06
N SER A 186 2.09 -5.01 17.69
CA SER A 186 1.51 -3.68 17.79
C SER A 186 1.24 -3.33 19.26
N PRO A 187 1.36 -2.06 19.68
CA PRO A 187 0.95 -1.64 21.03
C PRO A 187 -0.51 -1.98 21.38
N ARG A 188 -1.36 -2.25 20.38
CA ARG A 188 -2.74 -2.72 20.60
C ARG A 188 -2.84 -4.18 21.01
N ASP A 189 -1.84 -5.00 20.66
CA ASP A 189 -1.83 -6.44 20.97
C ASP A 189 -1.46 -6.71 22.42
N SER A 190 -0.92 -5.72 23.14
CA SER A 190 -0.60 -5.80 24.58
C SER A 190 -1.77 -5.43 25.49
N MET A 191 -2.96 -5.13 24.94
CA MET A 191 -4.15 -4.72 25.69
C MET A 191 -5.23 -5.81 25.83
N THR A 192 -4.91 -7.07 25.54
CA THR A 192 -5.83 -8.20 25.75
C THR A 192 -5.41 -9.06 26.92
#